data_99b08baaadad0fcd784d054b098dc166
#
_entry.id   99b08baaadad0fcd784d054b098dc166
#
_cell.length_a   1.000
_cell.length_b   1.000
_cell.length_c   1.000
_cell.angle_alpha   90.00
_cell.angle_beta   90.00
_cell.angle_gamma   90.00
#
_symmetry.space_group_name_H-M   'P 1'
#
loop_
_entity.id
_entity.type
_entity.pdbx_description
1 polymer ?
#
loop_
_entity_poly.entity_id
_entity_poly.type
_entity_poly.pdbx_seq_one_letter_code
_entity_poly.pdbx_strand_id
1 'polypeptide(L)'
;MESPRMRNPRHFIAFETLPLLYGRVPKVANTSIKAALHTLLKQKAEEGFRSTSDGFWLEATHGETRMITARTALMRRGTHFSFSFVRNPYDRLVSAYNNKLLELETLMPQMRDMGLHRNMPFQEFLECTASTPTSALDVHLLPQSTILCVEGTLVPSFIGRMESMQKDWDQLNLTLRREGLPDLGKLPKKNIRRGSDRSDVAHYFQDPGSVRLAKSLYETDLDLFYGDVSPSDLLRGNLSL
;
A
#
# COMPACT_ATOMS: atom_id res chain seq x y z
N MET A 1 7.61 -22.68 -24.46
CA MET A 1 7.72 -21.51 -23.58
C MET A 1 6.36 -21.33 -22.90
N GLU A 2 6.22 -21.77 -21.67
CA GLU A 2 5.01 -21.49 -20.90
C GLU A 2 5.00 -19.98 -20.59
N SER A 3 3.90 -19.32 -20.97
CA SER A 3 3.62 -17.94 -20.60
C SER A 3 3.67 -17.83 -19.06
N PRO A 4 4.38 -16.86 -18.46
CA PRO A 4 4.40 -16.73 -17.03
C PRO A 4 2.96 -16.55 -16.55
N ARG A 5 2.47 -17.50 -15.73
CA ARG A 5 1.15 -17.43 -15.10
C ARG A 5 1.07 -16.10 -14.37
N MET A 6 0.25 -15.18 -14.91
CA MET A 6 -0.07 -13.93 -14.21
C MET A 6 -0.58 -14.31 -12.81
N ARG A 7 0.26 -14.12 -11.80
CA ARG A 7 -0.16 -14.23 -10.41
C ARG A 7 -1.27 -13.20 -10.23
N ASN A 8 -2.49 -13.65 -10.03
CA ASN A 8 -3.60 -12.75 -9.73
C ASN A 8 -3.49 -12.36 -8.25
N PRO A 9 -2.82 -11.23 -7.94
CA PRO A 9 -2.43 -10.93 -6.58
C PRO A 9 -3.66 -10.56 -5.76
N ARG A 10 -3.78 -11.18 -4.58
CA ARG A 10 -4.88 -10.94 -3.64
C ARG A 10 -4.48 -9.81 -2.71
N HIS A 11 -4.90 -8.59 -3.03
CA HIS A 11 -4.55 -7.39 -2.25
C HIS A 11 -5.70 -6.85 -1.40
N PHE A 12 -6.90 -7.43 -1.49
CA PHE A 12 -8.02 -6.99 -0.69
C PHE A 12 -8.32 -8.00 0.41
N ILE A 13 -8.42 -7.51 1.65
CA ILE A 13 -8.99 -8.24 2.78
C ILE A 13 -10.49 -8.01 2.74
N ALA A 14 -11.26 -9.07 2.59
CA ALA A 14 -12.71 -9.07 2.62
C ALA A 14 -13.18 -9.71 3.92
N PHE A 15 -14.07 -9.04 4.63
CA PHE A 15 -14.78 -9.62 5.76
C PHE A 15 -15.99 -10.39 5.22
N GLU A 16 -16.17 -11.61 5.69
CA GLU A 16 -17.35 -12.43 5.35
C GLU A 16 -18.51 -12.21 6.36
N THR A 17 -18.19 -11.61 7.51
CA THR A 17 -19.14 -11.30 8.57
C THR A 17 -19.65 -9.85 8.56
N LEU A 18 -19.04 -9.00 7.74
CA LEU A 18 -19.32 -7.58 7.57
C LEU A 18 -19.18 -7.19 6.09
N PRO A 19 -20.01 -6.30 5.56
CA PRO A 19 -19.87 -5.82 4.19
C PRO A 19 -18.70 -4.80 4.06
N LEU A 20 -17.49 -5.23 4.40
CA LEU A 20 -16.29 -4.39 4.47
C LEU A 20 -15.12 -5.01 3.71
N LEU A 21 -14.46 -4.18 2.89
CA LEU A 21 -13.25 -4.53 2.15
C LEU A 21 -12.13 -3.53 2.47
N TYR A 22 -10.92 -4.04 2.63
CA TYR A 22 -9.71 -3.21 2.75
C TYR A 22 -8.72 -3.53 1.62
N GLY A 23 -8.48 -2.57 0.74
CA GLY A 23 -7.42 -2.61 -0.26
C GLY A 23 -6.07 -2.29 0.37
N ARG A 24 -5.21 -3.31 0.53
CA ARG A 24 -3.92 -3.11 1.19
C ARG A 24 -2.83 -2.71 0.21
N VAL A 25 -2.24 -1.54 0.44
CA VAL A 25 -1.07 -1.06 -0.29
C VAL A 25 0.17 -1.18 0.61
N PRO A 26 1.24 -1.86 0.18
CA PRO A 26 2.48 -1.92 0.95
C PRO A 26 3.09 -0.54 1.18
N LYS A 27 3.77 -0.36 2.32
CA LYS A 27 4.45 0.90 2.73
C LYS A 27 3.49 2.05 3.06
N VAL A 28 2.20 1.75 3.29
CA VAL A 28 1.14 2.70 3.64
C VAL A 28 0.48 2.28 4.96
N ALA A 29 1.18 2.41 6.06
CA ALA A 29 0.73 2.10 7.42
C ALA A 29 -0.01 0.75 7.60
N ASN A 30 0.19 -0.22 6.71
CA ASN A 30 -0.53 -1.52 6.69
C ASN A 30 -0.57 -2.23 8.05
N THR A 31 0.52 -2.18 8.81
CA THR A 31 0.63 -2.80 10.13
C THR A 31 -0.37 -2.21 11.11
N SER A 32 -0.52 -0.87 11.11
CA SER A 32 -1.47 -0.16 11.97
C SER A 32 -2.91 -0.40 11.54
N ILE A 33 -3.18 -0.34 10.23
CA ILE A 33 -4.52 -0.58 9.67
C ILE A 33 -4.96 -2.03 9.93
N LYS A 34 -4.11 -3.02 9.67
CA LYS A 34 -4.39 -4.43 9.97
C LYS A 34 -4.62 -4.66 11.47
N ALA A 35 -3.91 -3.95 12.35
CA ALA A 35 -4.13 -4.05 13.79
C ALA A 35 -5.50 -3.47 14.21
N ALA A 36 -5.97 -2.41 13.54
CA ALA A 36 -7.32 -1.90 13.75
C ALA A 36 -8.38 -2.88 13.22
N LEU A 37 -8.20 -3.38 11.99
CA LEU A 37 -9.11 -4.38 11.40
C LEU A 37 -9.22 -5.66 12.23
N HIS A 38 -8.14 -6.07 12.90
CA HIS A 38 -8.13 -7.25 13.76
C HIS A 38 -9.18 -7.15 14.89
N THR A 39 -9.51 -5.95 15.36
CA THR A 39 -10.51 -5.75 16.41
C THR A 39 -11.96 -6.07 15.96
N LEU A 40 -12.20 -6.19 14.65
CA LEU A 40 -13.49 -6.52 14.08
C LEU A 40 -13.77 -8.03 14.04
N LEU A 41 -12.77 -8.87 14.28
CA LEU A 41 -12.96 -10.32 14.32
C LEU A 41 -13.77 -10.71 15.56
N LYS A 42 -14.73 -11.59 15.38
CA LYS A 42 -15.60 -12.10 16.45
C LYS A 42 -14.95 -13.22 17.25
N GLN A 43 -14.10 -14.02 16.57
CA GLN A 43 -13.43 -15.15 17.18
C GLN A 43 -11.95 -14.82 17.42
N LYS A 44 -11.38 -15.40 18.48
CA LYS A 44 -9.93 -15.36 18.69
C LYS A 44 -9.26 -16.09 17.53
N ALA A 45 -8.37 -15.39 16.83
CA ALA A 45 -7.62 -15.98 15.72
C ALA A 45 -6.71 -17.12 16.20
N GLU A 46 -6.33 -17.99 15.28
CA GLU A 46 -5.40 -19.09 15.54
C GLU A 46 -4.04 -18.58 16.05
N GLU A 47 -3.46 -19.34 16.96
CA GLU A 47 -2.16 -19.02 17.55
C GLU A 47 -1.03 -19.20 16.52
N GLY A 48 0.07 -18.51 16.71
CA GLY A 48 1.24 -18.57 15.81
C GLY A 48 1.21 -17.59 14.64
N PHE A 49 0.07 -16.99 14.33
CA PHE A 49 -0.04 -16.00 13.26
C PHE A 49 0.02 -14.56 13.80
N ARG A 50 0.67 -13.68 13.05
CA ARG A 50 0.69 -12.25 13.35
C ARG A 50 -0.31 -11.52 12.46
N SER A 51 -1.21 -10.70 13.00
CA SER A 51 -2.19 -9.90 12.23
C SER A 51 -1.55 -8.97 11.18
N THR A 52 -0.25 -8.74 11.28
CA THR A 52 0.53 -7.98 10.30
C THR A 52 0.90 -8.77 9.05
N SER A 53 0.89 -10.12 9.12
CA SER A 53 1.18 -11.00 7.99
C SER A 53 -0.05 -11.23 7.13
N ASP A 54 0.15 -11.66 5.87
CA ASP A 54 -0.96 -12.01 4.98
C ASP A 54 -1.53 -13.39 5.33
N GLY A 55 -0.69 -14.31 5.79
CA GLY A 55 -1.13 -15.63 6.24
C GLY A 55 -2.19 -15.57 7.32
N PHE A 56 -2.09 -14.60 8.23
CA PHE A 56 -3.14 -14.37 9.24
C PHE A 56 -4.53 -14.18 8.60
N TRP A 57 -4.63 -13.31 7.60
CA TRP A 57 -5.90 -12.97 6.93
C TRP A 57 -6.39 -14.04 5.96
N LEU A 58 -5.51 -14.96 5.58
CA LEU A 58 -5.82 -16.10 4.71
C LEU A 58 -6.30 -17.32 5.49
N GLU A 59 -5.69 -17.58 6.66
CA GLU A 59 -5.75 -18.90 7.30
C GLU A 59 -6.23 -18.87 8.75
N ALA A 60 -5.88 -17.80 9.52
CA ALA A 60 -6.03 -17.80 10.97
C ALA A 60 -7.36 -17.20 11.49
N THR A 61 -8.25 -16.76 10.64
CA THR A 61 -9.49 -16.03 11.03
C THR A 61 -10.74 -16.89 11.03
N HIS A 62 -10.60 -18.21 11.02
CA HIS A 62 -11.73 -19.17 11.00
C HIS A 62 -12.78 -18.88 9.91
N GLY A 63 -12.32 -18.37 8.75
CA GLY A 63 -13.17 -18.00 7.63
C GLY A 63 -13.90 -16.66 7.77
N GLU A 64 -13.67 -15.90 8.85
CA GLU A 64 -14.25 -14.56 8.99
C GLU A 64 -13.68 -13.56 7.96
N THR A 65 -12.50 -13.83 7.42
CA THR A 65 -11.91 -13.02 6.36
C THR A 65 -11.35 -13.87 5.23
N ARG A 66 -11.24 -13.25 4.06
CA ARG A 66 -10.55 -13.80 2.89
C ARG A 66 -9.71 -12.74 2.22
N MET A 67 -8.61 -13.16 1.63
CA MET A 67 -7.88 -12.30 0.71
C MET A 67 -8.36 -12.54 -0.72
N ILE A 68 -8.85 -11.48 -1.36
CA ILE A 68 -9.43 -11.52 -2.71
C ILE A 68 -8.68 -10.59 -3.68
N THR A 69 -8.92 -10.78 -4.98
CA THR A 69 -8.35 -9.93 -6.03
C THR A 69 -9.10 -8.62 -6.14
N ALA A 70 -8.49 -7.61 -6.78
CA ALA A 70 -9.16 -6.34 -7.07
C ALA A 70 -10.43 -6.54 -7.93
N ARG A 71 -10.41 -7.47 -8.90
CA ARG A 71 -11.58 -7.81 -9.73
C ARG A 71 -12.72 -8.38 -8.88
N THR A 72 -12.43 -9.28 -7.96
CA THR A 72 -13.45 -9.82 -7.04
C THR A 72 -13.98 -8.73 -6.09
N ALA A 73 -13.11 -7.83 -5.63
CA ALA A 73 -13.51 -6.70 -4.79
C ALA A 73 -14.41 -5.72 -5.56
N LEU A 74 -14.11 -5.44 -6.83
CA LEU A 74 -14.94 -4.60 -7.70
C LEU A 74 -16.35 -5.18 -7.87
N MET A 75 -16.49 -6.49 -8.05
CA MET A 75 -17.80 -7.15 -8.15
C MET A 75 -18.62 -7.01 -6.87
N ARG A 76 -17.99 -6.83 -5.72
CA ARG A 76 -18.67 -6.62 -4.43
C ARG A 76 -19.02 -5.15 -4.12
N ARG A 77 -18.63 -4.19 -4.97
CA ARG A 77 -18.76 -2.75 -4.74
C ARG A 77 -20.20 -2.30 -4.45
N GLY A 78 -21.20 -2.97 -5.01
CA GLY A 78 -22.62 -2.64 -4.78
C GLY A 78 -23.16 -3.09 -3.41
N THR A 79 -22.43 -3.97 -2.70
CA THR A 79 -22.88 -4.57 -1.44
C THR A 79 -21.90 -4.38 -0.29
N HIS A 80 -20.68 -3.93 -0.58
CA HIS A 80 -19.63 -3.78 0.42
C HIS A 80 -19.02 -2.37 0.34
N PHE A 81 -18.85 -1.75 1.49
CA PHE A 81 -18.01 -0.57 1.61
C PHE A 81 -16.54 -0.99 1.47
N SER A 82 -15.77 -0.24 0.70
CA SER A 82 -14.37 -0.54 0.47
C SER A 82 -13.48 0.69 0.70
N PHE A 83 -12.37 0.51 1.39
CA PHE A 83 -11.44 1.59 1.64
C PHE A 83 -9.99 1.17 1.42
N SER A 84 -9.14 2.16 1.19
CA SER A 84 -7.70 2.01 1.17
C SER A 84 -7.05 3.31 1.63
N PHE A 85 -5.73 3.22 1.87
CA PHE A 85 -4.87 4.38 2.06
C PHE A 85 -3.76 4.34 1.01
N VAL A 86 -3.36 5.51 0.56
CA VAL A 86 -2.25 5.72 -0.37
C VAL A 86 -1.18 6.60 0.28
N ARG A 87 -0.02 6.62 -0.32
CA ARG A 87 1.12 7.44 0.10
C ARG A 87 1.72 8.13 -1.11
N ASN A 88 2.24 9.33 -0.91
CA ASN A 88 3.06 10.02 -1.91
C ASN A 88 4.04 9.03 -2.57
N PRO A 89 3.98 8.85 -3.90
CA PRO A 89 4.77 7.84 -4.60
C PRO A 89 6.28 7.96 -4.37
N TYR A 90 6.81 9.18 -4.26
CA TYR A 90 8.23 9.43 -3.96
C TYR A 90 8.60 8.95 -2.56
N ASP A 91 7.80 9.31 -1.56
CA ASP A 91 7.97 8.87 -0.17
C ASP A 91 7.85 7.34 -0.05
N ARG A 92 6.90 6.76 -0.78
CA ARG A 92 6.66 5.33 -0.76
C ARG A 92 7.86 4.57 -1.37
N LEU A 93 8.41 5.06 -2.47
CA LEU A 93 9.57 4.49 -3.14
C LEU A 93 10.80 4.52 -2.22
N VAL A 94 11.12 5.67 -1.64
CA VAL A 94 12.21 5.81 -0.64
C VAL A 94 11.99 4.90 0.56
N SER A 95 10.75 4.81 1.04
CA SER A 95 10.41 3.90 2.14
C SER A 95 10.61 2.42 1.78
N ALA A 96 10.37 2.04 0.53
CA ALA A 96 10.63 0.68 0.06
C ALA A 96 12.13 0.43 -0.05
N TYR A 97 12.88 1.35 -0.68
CA TYR A 97 14.33 1.30 -0.80
C TYR A 97 15.02 1.13 0.56
N ASN A 98 14.78 2.06 1.49
CA ASN A 98 15.40 2.02 2.81
C ASN A 98 15.08 0.71 3.53
N ASN A 99 13.82 0.31 3.53
CA ASN A 99 13.42 -0.89 4.25
C ASN A 99 13.93 -2.18 3.62
N LYS A 100 13.92 -2.29 2.30
CA LYS A 100 14.17 -3.56 1.63
C LYS A 100 15.64 -3.75 1.25
N LEU A 101 16.33 -2.69 0.84
CA LEU A 101 17.71 -2.79 0.39
C LEU A 101 18.73 -2.43 1.47
N LEU A 102 18.38 -1.50 2.38
CA LEU A 102 19.34 -1.05 3.40
C LEU A 102 19.16 -1.75 4.76
N GLU A 103 17.91 -1.99 5.20
CA GLU A 103 17.66 -2.48 6.58
C GLU A 103 17.51 -3.99 6.67
N LEU A 104 16.87 -4.66 5.69
CA LEU A 104 16.68 -6.10 5.75
C LEU A 104 18.01 -6.85 5.47
N GLU A 105 18.26 -7.89 6.25
CA GLU A 105 19.44 -8.75 6.06
C GLU A 105 19.35 -9.55 4.76
N THR A 106 18.15 -9.96 4.38
CA THR A 106 17.92 -10.77 3.16
C THR A 106 16.91 -10.10 2.25
N LEU A 107 17.29 -9.94 0.99
CA LEU A 107 16.42 -9.40 -0.04
C LEU A 107 15.36 -10.43 -0.47
N MET A 108 14.14 -9.94 -0.73
CA MET A 108 13.05 -10.79 -1.23
C MET A 108 13.43 -11.43 -2.57
N PRO A 109 13.05 -12.70 -2.83
CA PRO A 109 13.39 -13.39 -4.07
C PRO A 109 13.02 -12.58 -5.33
N GLN A 110 11.81 -12.07 -5.39
CA GLN A 110 11.35 -11.26 -6.54
C GLN A 110 12.17 -9.99 -6.78
N MET A 111 12.66 -9.35 -5.72
CA MET A 111 13.57 -8.21 -5.86
C MET A 111 14.94 -8.61 -6.41
N ARG A 112 15.44 -9.78 -6.05
CA ARG A 112 16.68 -10.35 -6.64
C ARG A 112 16.49 -10.66 -8.13
N ASP A 113 15.33 -11.21 -8.49
CA ASP A 113 14.99 -11.50 -9.89
C ASP A 113 14.91 -10.24 -10.75
N MET A 114 14.60 -9.08 -10.13
CA MET A 114 14.68 -7.76 -10.76
C MET A 114 16.10 -7.22 -10.91
N GLY A 115 17.14 -7.93 -10.43
CA GLY A 115 18.52 -7.46 -10.42
C GLY A 115 18.88 -6.57 -9.23
N LEU A 116 17.99 -6.41 -8.25
CA LEU A 116 18.27 -5.59 -7.08
C LEU A 116 19.19 -6.35 -6.09
N HIS A 117 20.05 -5.62 -5.41
CA HIS A 117 20.93 -6.15 -4.37
C HIS A 117 20.98 -5.22 -3.15
N ARG A 118 21.44 -5.74 -2.03
CA ARG A 118 21.59 -4.95 -0.79
C ARG A 118 22.59 -3.82 -1.00
N ASN A 119 22.30 -2.69 -0.35
CA ASN A 119 23.12 -1.47 -0.39
C ASN A 119 23.37 -0.92 -1.81
N MET A 120 22.56 -1.30 -2.80
CA MET A 120 22.58 -0.72 -4.15
C MET A 120 22.35 0.79 -4.03
N PRO A 121 23.10 1.65 -4.77
CA PRO A 121 22.82 3.08 -4.82
C PRO A 121 21.41 3.39 -5.28
N PHE A 122 20.79 4.46 -4.73
CA PHE A 122 19.39 4.77 -5.03
C PHE A 122 19.12 5.00 -6.52
N GLN A 123 20.04 5.64 -7.23
CA GLN A 123 19.92 5.88 -8.68
C GLN A 123 19.84 4.55 -9.44
N GLU A 124 20.73 3.63 -9.16
CA GLU A 124 20.77 2.30 -9.78
C GLU A 124 19.51 1.48 -9.44
N PHE A 125 19.06 1.52 -8.17
CA PHE A 125 17.80 0.93 -7.74
C PHE A 125 16.61 1.47 -8.54
N LEU A 126 16.57 2.78 -8.76
CA LEU A 126 15.48 3.44 -9.50
C LEU A 126 15.51 3.04 -10.98
N GLU A 127 16.68 2.99 -11.61
CA GLU A 127 16.85 2.56 -13.00
C GLU A 127 16.42 1.09 -13.19
N CYS A 128 16.87 0.20 -12.32
CA CYS A 128 16.42 -1.21 -12.31
C CYS A 128 14.91 -1.33 -12.11
N THR A 129 14.33 -0.55 -11.20
CA THR A 129 12.89 -0.56 -10.95
C THR A 129 12.12 -0.05 -12.17
N ALA A 130 12.55 1.05 -12.76
CA ALA A 130 11.88 1.66 -13.92
C ALA A 130 12.01 0.81 -15.20
N SER A 131 13.09 0.05 -15.36
CA SER A 131 13.27 -0.87 -16.49
C SER A 131 12.54 -2.21 -16.33
N THR A 132 12.08 -2.53 -15.12
CA THR A 132 11.36 -3.78 -14.84
C THR A 132 9.91 -3.68 -15.29
N PRO A 133 9.38 -4.60 -16.12
CA PRO A 133 7.97 -4.60 -16.48
C PRO A 133 7.07 -4.67 -15.24
N THR A 134 5.95 -3.97 -15.25
CA THR A 134 5.00 -3.91 -14.11
C THR A 134 4.58 -5.30 -13.60
N SER A 135 4.43 -6.28 -14.50
CA SER A 135 4.09 -7.67 -14.14
C SER A 135 5.19 -8.42 -13.37
N ALA A 136 6.43 -7.92 -13.42
CA ALA A 136 7.60 -8.50 -12.75
C ALA A 136 8.01 -7.70 -11.50
N LEU A 137 7.43 -6.52 -11.28
CA LEU A 137 7.73 -5.70 -10.10
C LEU A 137 7.33 -6.41 -8.80
N ASP A 138 8.19 -6.31 -7.79
CA ASP A 138 7.81 -6.67 -6.42
C ASP A 138 6.66 -5.77 -5.92
N VAL A 139 5.76 -6.34 -5.12
CA VAL A 139 4.56 -5.67 -4.64
C VAL A 139 4.82 -4.36 -3.89
N HIS A 140 6.00 -4.20 -3.28
CA HIS A 140 6.39 -2.97 -2.58
C HIS A 140 6.74 -1.83 -3.53
N LEU A 141 6.99 -2.15 -4.81
CA LEU A 141 7.36 -1.22 -5.87
C LEU A 141 6.26 -1.02 -6.91
N LEU A 142 5.24 -1.90 -6.93
CA LEU A 142 4.09 -1.74 -7.82
C LEU A 142 3.42 -0.36 -7.64
N PRO A 143 3.00 0.31 -8.73
CA PRO A 143 2.09 1.45 -8.62
C PRO A 143 0.86 1.10 -7.77
N GLN A 144 0.40 2.03 -6.95
CA GLN A 144 -0.76 1.85 -6.08
C GLN A 144 -2.04 1.66 -6.89
N SER A 145 -2.12 2.37 -8.01
CA SER A 145 -3.18 2.22 -9.00
C SER A 145 -3.27 0.79 -9.56
N THR A 146 -2.14 0.12 -9.80
CA THR A 146 -2.12 -1.30 -10.22
C THR A 146 -2.74 -2.23 -9.16
N ILE A 147 -2.61 -1.88 -7.88
CA ILE A 147 -3.18 -2.64 -6.76
C ILE A 147 -4.67 -2.35 -6.57
N LEU A 148 -5.07 -1.08 -6.73
CA LEU A 148 -6.38 -0.56 -6.33
C LEU A 148 -7.37 -0.41 -7.48
N CYS A 149 -6.94 -0.52 -8.74
CA CYS A 149 -7.81 -0.36 -9.90
C CYS A 149 -7.96 -1.66 -10.69
N VAL A 150 -9.06 -1.75 -11.41
CA VAL A 150 -9.35 -2.78 -12.42
C VAL A 150 -9.76 -2.07 -13.70
N GLU A 151 -8.97 -2.22 -14.76
CA GLU A 151 -9.26 -1.62 -16.07
C GLU A 151 -9.56 -0.11 -15.96
N GLY A 152 -8.73 0.61 -15.18
CA GLY A 152 -8.88 2.05 -14.93
C GLY A 152 -9.95 2.42 -13.87
N THR A 153 -10.77 1.48 -13.43
CA THR A 153 -11.79 1.73 -12.39
C THR A 153 -11.20 1.55 -11.00
N LEU A 154 -11.22 2.61 -10.19
CA LEU A 154 -10.82 2.57 -8.79
C LEU A 154 -11.79 1.70 -7.98
N VAL A 155 -11.30 0.69 -7.28
CA VAL A 155 -12.12 -0.25 -6.51
C VAL A 155 -12.57 0.33 -5.16
N PRO A 156 -11.69 0.91 -4.30
CA PRO A 156 -12.12 1.47 -3.03
C PRO A 156 -13.10 2.64 -3.19
N SER A 157 -14.13 2.67 -2.34
CA SER A 157 -15.09 3.78 -2.24
C SER A 157 -14.53 4.96 -1.45
N PHE A 158 -13.53 4.69 -0.57
CA PHE A 158 -12.84 5.68 0.23
C PHE A 158 -11.32 5.52 0.08
N ILE A 159 -10.64 6.63 -0.19
CA ILE A 159 -9.18 6.71 -0.22
C ILE A 159 -8.73 7.74 0.80
N GLY A 160 -7.93 7.30 1.77
CA GLY A 160 -7.19 8.21 2.66
C GLY A 160 -5.73 8.34 2.23
N ARG A 161 -5.08 9.42 2.62
CA ARG A 161 -3.66 9.67 2.36
C ARG A 161 -2.84 9.49 3.64
N MET A 162 -1.68 8.88 3.54
CA MET A 162 -0.79 8.68 4.69
C MET A 162 -0.28 10.01 5.25
N GLU A 163 -0.19 11.02 4.41
CA GLU A 163 0.24 12.37 4.75
C GLU A 163 -0.75 13.09 5.68
N SER A 164 -2.04 12.81 5.53
CA SER A 164 -3.15 13.28 6.37
C SER A 164 -3.77 12.17 7.21
N MET A 165 -2.98 11.15 7.58
CA MET A 165 -3.46 9.89 8.15
C MET A 165 -4.46 10.08 9.30
N GLN A 166 -4.24 10.99 10.24
CA GLN A 166 -5.15 11.16 11.38
C GLN A 166 -6.51 11.73 10.93
N LYS A 167 -6.48 12.78 10.11
CA LYS A 167 -7.67 13.43 9.55
C LYS A 167 -8.49 12.43 8.71
N ASP A 168 -7.82 11.72 7.81
CA ASP A 168 -8.49 10.78 6.92
C ASP A 168 -8.96 9.52 7.66
N TRP A 169 -8.26 9.10 8.72
CA TRP A 169 -8.71 8.01 9.59
C TRP A 169 -9.99 8.38 10.36
N ASP A 170 -10.05 9.61 10.88
CA ASP A 170 -11.25 10.10 11.57
C ASP A 170 -12.42 10.22 10.58
N GLN A 171 -12.16 10.68 9.36
CA GLN A 171 -13.16 10.74 8.30
C GLN A 171 -13.63 9.34 7.86
N LEU A 172 -12.72 8.35 7.76
CA LEU A 172 -13.07 6.96 7.51
C LEU A 172 -14.01 6.42 8.59
N ASN A 173 -13.69 6.63 9.87
CA ASN A 173 -14.54 6.19 10.98
C ASN A 173 -15.94 6.83 10.94
N LEU A 174 -16.03 8.12 10.60
CA LEU A 174 -17.31 8.79 10.38
C LEU A 174 -18.10 8.15 9.23
N THR A 175 -17.41 7.82 8.13
CA THR A 175 -18.04 7.19 6.96
C THR A 175 -18.51 5.77 7.29
N LEU A 176 -17.69 4.97 7.98
CA LEU A 176 -18.09 3.62 8.41
C LEU A 176 -19.38 3.64 9.24
N ARG A 177 -19.48 4.57 10.20
CA ARG A 177 -20.71 4.73 11.01
C ARG A 177 -21.94 5.10 10.17
N ARG A 178 -21.77 5.97 9.14
CA ARG A 178 -22.86 6.33 8.22
C ARG A 178 -23.32 5.16 7.36
N GLU A 179 -22.39 4.27 7.02
CA GLU A 179 -22.68 3.02 6.28
C GLU A 179 -23.23 1.90 7.20
N GLY A 180 -23.46 2.17 8.48
CA GLY A 180 -23.93 1.18 9.45
C GLY A 180 -22.87 0.14 9.85
N LEU A 181 -21.60 0.44 9.60
CA LEU A 181 -20.47 -0.42 9.93
C LEU A 181 -19.83 -0.02 11.26
N PRO A 182 -19.19 -0.97 11.98
CA PRO A 182 -18.38 -0.65 13.14
C PRO A 182 -17.24 0.31 12.77
N ASP A 183 -16.98 1.29 13.61
CA ASP A 183 -15.77 2.09 13.45
C ASP A 183 -14.52 1.31 13.92
N LEU A 184 -13.37 1.74 13.44
CA LEU A 184 -12.09 1.11 13.71
C LEU A 184 -11.38 1.70 14.96
N GLY A 185 -12.02 2.63 15.65
CA GLY A 185 -11.44 3.32 16.79
C GLY A 185 -10.21 4.15 16.45
N LYS A 186 -9.35 4.37 17.45
CA LYS A 186 -8.09 5.08 17.24
C LYS A 186 -7.12 4.22 16.46
N LEU A 187 -6.43 4.82 15.47
CA LEU A 187 -5.40 4.13 14.71
C LEU A 187 -4.26 3.68 15.64
N PRO A 188 -3.98 2.37 15.75
CA PRO A 188 -2.86 1.89 16.55
C PRO A 188 -1.52 2.40 16.00
N LYS A 189 -0.72 3.04 16.84
CA LYS A 189 0.62 3.51 16.48
C LYS A 189 1.61 2.35 16.50
N LYS A 190 1.69 1.57 15.40
CA LYS A 190 2.65 0.48 15.24
C LYS A 190 3.69 0.83 14.18
N ASN A 191 4.96 0.48 14.44
CA ASN A 191 6.10 0.69 13.54
C ASN A 191 6.28 2.15 13.06
N ILE A 192 6.04 3.11 13.96
CA ILE A 192 6.45 4.50 13.71
C ILE A 192 7.97 4.52 13.81
N ARG A 193 8.65 4.78 12.70
CA ARG A 193 10.09 5.05 12.73
C ARG A 193 10.32 6.32 13.52
N ARG A 194 11.07 6.21 14.63
CA ARG A 194 11.63 7.36 15.32
C ARG A 194 12.74 7.91 14.41
N GLY A 195 12.60 9.12 13.92
CA GLY A 195 13.66 9.83 13.20
C GLY A 195 13.68 9.66 11.67
N SER A 196 12.64 9.14 11.01
CA SER A 196 12.51 9.36 9.58
C SER A 196 12.07 10.82 9.37
N ASP A 197 13.05 11.71 9.31
CA ASP A 197 12.84 13.08 8.88
C ASP A 197 12.20 13.04 7.50
N ARG A 198 10.99 13.60 7.35
CA ARG A 198 10.36 13.81 6.03
C ARG A 198 11.23 14.68 5.11
N SER A 199 12.21 15.38 5.68
CA SER A 199 13.23 16.14 4.98
C SER A 199 14.13 15.30 4.05
N ASP A 200 14.13 13.97 4.22
CA ASP A 200 15.12 13.12 3.57
C ASP A 200 14.72 12.66 2.15
N VAL A 201 13.43 12.79 1.77
CA VAL A 201 12.97 12.36 0.42
C VAL A 201 13.59 13.20 -0.67
N ALA A 202 13.65 14.52 -0.49
CA ALA A 202 14.28 15.44 -1.45
C ALA A 202 15.76 15.11 -1.70
N HIS A 203 16.46 14.54 -0.72
CA HIS A 203 17.84 14.12 -0.86
C HIS A 203 18.01 13.02 -1.92
N TYR A 204 17.06 12.10 -2.02
CA TYR A 204 17.08 11.03 -3.03
C TYR A 204 16.78 11.51 -4.45
N PHE A 205 16.16 12.67 -4.60
CA PHE A 205 15.67 13.23 -5.86
C PHE A 205 16.35 14.55 -6.24
N GLN A 206 17.63 14.69 -5.90
CA GLN A 206 18.43 15.88 -6.30
C GLN A 206 18.71 15.91 -7.80
N ASP A 207 18.84 14.73 -8.43
CA ASP A 207 19.01 14.62 -9.88
C ASP A 207 17.67 14.69 -10.60
N PRO A 208 17.50 15.60 -11.59
CA PRO A 208 16.28 15.67 -12.40
C PRO A 208 15.95 14.39 -13.17
N GLY A 209 16.94 13.54 -13.47
CA GLY A 209 16.75 12.23 -14.10
C GLY A 209 15.97 11.29 -13.18
N SER A 210 16.36 11.23 -11.91
CA SER A 210 15.67 10.43 -10.88
C SER A 210 14.21 10.86 -10.70
N VAL A 211 13.94 12.17 -10.71
CA VAL A 211 12.58 12.70 -10.65
C VAL A 211 11.75 12.26 -11.86
N ARG A 212 12.31 12.35 -13.07
CA ARG A 212 11.63 11.92 -14.30
C ARG A 212 11.34 10.43 -14.30
N LEU A 213 12.30 9.59 -13.91
CA LEU A 213 12.10 8.13 -13.83
C LEU A 213 11.00 7.75 -12.83
N ALA A 214 11.05 8.30 -11.62
CA ALA A 214 10.03 8.03 -10.61
C ALA A 214 8.65 8.56 -11.04
N LYS A 215 8.59 9.75 -11.66
CA LYS A 215 7.35 10.30 -12.21
C LYS A 215 6.77 9.37 -13.27
N SER A 216 7.56 8.91 -14.22
CA SER A 216 7.11 8.01 -15.30
C SER A 216 6.59 6.67 -14.72
N LEU A 217 7.30 6.11 -13.73
CA LEU A 217 6.89 4.86 -13.10
C LEU A 217 5.55 4.95 -12.35
N TYR A 218 5.27 6.10 -11.73
CA TYR A 218 4.10 6.32 -10.88
C TYR A 218 3.14 7.40 -11.41
N GLU A 219 3.17 7.69 -12.70
CA GLU A 219 2.36 8.75 -13.32
C GLU A 219 0.87 8.59 -12.99
N THR A 220 0.32 7.39 -13.16
CA THR A 220 -1.09 7.10 -12.83
C THR A 220 -1.39 7.29 -11.34
N ASP A 221 -0.46 6.98 -10.45
CA ASP A 221 -0.64 7.22 -9.00
C ASP A 221 -0.66 8.72 -8.69
N LEU A 222 0.24 9.48 -9.33
CA LEU A 222 0.32 10.93 -9.16
C LEU A 222 -0.95 11.60 -9.65
N ASP A 223 -1.43 11.25 -10.83
CA ASP A 223 -2.64 11.84 -11.41
C ASP A 223 -3.90 11.45 -10.62
N LEU A 224 -4.03 10.17 -10.26
CA LEU A 224 -5.24 9.66 -9.62
C LEU A 224 -5.36 10.07 -8.15
N PHE A 225 -4.24 10.10 -7.42
CA PHE A 225 -4.27 10.28 -5.97
C PHE A 225 -3.70 11.61 -5.50
N TYR A 226 -2.97 12.34 -6.34
CA TYR A 226 -2.24 13.56 -5.99
C TYR A 226 -2.31 14.65 -7.07
N GLY A 227 -3.26 14.57 -8.00
CA GLY A 227 -3.43 15.57 -9.07
C GLY A 227 -3.74 16.99 -8.57
N ASP A 228 -4.14 17.12 -7.30
CA ASP A 228 -4.37 18.38 -6.59
C ASP A 228 -3.12 18.96 -5.92
N VAL A 229 -1.97 18.27 -5.98
CA VAL A 229 -0.72 18.64 -5.31
C VAL A 229 0.38 18.89 -6.33
N SER A 230 1.14 19.99 -6.16
CA SER A 230 2.24 20.26 -7.07
C SER A 230 3.36 19.20 -6.92
N PRO A 231 4.05 18.82 -8.02
CA PRO A 231 5.17 17.90 -7.95
C PRO A 231 6.29 18.35 -7.01
N SER A 232 6.51 19.68 -6.90
CA SER A 232 7.51 20.24 -5.99
C SER A 232 7.13 20.07 -4.52
N ASP A 233 5.85 20.15 -4.19
CA ASP A 233 5.37 19.96 -2.81
C ASP A 233 5.41 18.47 -2.42
N LEU A 234 5.12 17.59 -3.38
CA LEU A 234 5.28 16.14 -3.19
C LEU A 234 6.73 15.77 -2.87
N LEU A 235 7.71 16.33 -3.61
CA LEU A 235 9.12 16.08 -3.36
C LEU A 235 9.63 16.67 -2.04
N ARG A 236 9.07 17.81 -1.61
CA ARG A 236 9.44 18.45 -0.35
C ARG A 236 8.73 17.87 0.88
N GLY A 237 7.74 17.01 0.67
CA GLY A 237 6.90 16.50 1.74
C GLY A 237 6.00 17.57 2.39
N ASN A 238 5.88 18.74 1.77
CA ASN A 238 5.06 19.87 2.23
C ASN A 238 3.62 19.69 1.76
N LEU A 239 2.95 18.70 2.29
CA LEU A 239 1.55 18.47 1.98
C LEU A 239 0.70 19.15 3.06
N SER A 240 0.31 20.41 2.81
CA SER A 240 -0.76 21.08 3.56
C SER A 240 -2.10 20.49 3.10
N LEU A 241 -2.46 19.30 3.63
CA LEU A 241 -3.71 18.59 3.33
C LEU A 241 -4.73 18.74 4.45
#